data_d1118aa8f69c1877a42d526d82dfa919
#
_entry.id   d1118aa8f69c1877a42d526d82dfa919
#
_cell.length_a   1.000
_cell.length_b   1.000
_cell.length_c   1.000
_cell.angle_alpha   90.00
_cell.angle_beta   90.00
_cell.angle_gamma   90.00
#
_symmetry.space_group_name_H-M   'P 1'
#
loop_
_entity.id
_entity.type
_entity.pdbx_description
1 polymer ?
#
loop_
_entity_poly.entity_id
_entity_poly.type
_entity_poly.pdbx_seq_one_letter_code
_entity_poly.pdbx_strand_id
1 'polypeptide(L)'
;MKKRVLVVEDHEENRRILRLLLASASIDMIEAVTGEEGVAAAERERPDLILMDIQLPGLDGYEATRRIKANPAVRHIPIIVVTSYALSGDDVKAFEAGCDAYVTKPFVPRELLAKVREFLAKQPGASA
;
A
#
# COMPACT_ATOMS: atom_id res chain seq x y z
N MET A 1 -15.68 -10.51 -8.17
CA MET A 1 -14.78 -10.96 -7.10
C MET A 1 -14.32 -9.76 -6.28
N LYS A 2 -14.14 -9.97 -4.97
CA LYS A 2 -13.67 -8.90 -4.11
C LYS A 2 -12.23 -8.54 -4.43
N LYS A 3 -11.95 -7.25 -4.42
CA LYS A 3 -10.58 -6.77 -4.52
C LYS A 3 -9.87 -7.00 -3.18
N ARG A 4 -8.56 -7.19 -3.24
CA ARG A 4 -7.74 -7.42 -2.04
C ARG A 4 -6.65 -6.37 -1.97
N VAL A 5 -6.52 -5.75 -0.80
CA VAL A 5 -5.52 -4.70 -0.57
C VAL A 5 -4.57 -5.20 0.52
N LEU A 6 -3.29 -5.17 0.23
CA LEU A 6 -2.26 -5.46 1.22
C LEU A 6 -1.91 -4.18 1.96
N VAL A 7 -2.01 -4.21 3.29
CA VAL A 7 -1.66 -3.09 4.15
C VAL A 7 -0.40 -3.45 4.93
N VAL A 8 0.67 -2.70 4.70
CA VAL A 8 1.94 -2.89 5.40
C VAL A 8 2.09 -1.76 6.41
N GLU A 9 1.81 -2.06 7.66
CA GLU A 9 1.73 -1.08 8.74
C GLU A 9 1.99 -1.79 10.07
N ASP A 10 2.93 -1.29 10.87
CA ASP A 10 3.30 -1.97 12.10
C ASP A 10 2.41 -1.64 13.30
N HIS A 11 1.62 -0.55 13.24
CA HIS A 11 0.76 -0.16 14.35
C HIS A 11 -0.63 -0.76 14.21
N GLU A 12 -1.05 -1.52 15.22
CA GLU A 12 -2.37 -2.17 15.21
C GLU A 12 -3.51 -1.17 15.09
N GLU A 13 -3.39 -0.01 15.74
CA GLU A 13 -4.44 1.00 15.69
C GLU A 13 -4.66 1.50 14.26
N ASN A 14 -3.58 1.69 13.52
CA ASN A 14 -3.66 2.16 12.14
C ASN A 14 -4.22 1.06 11.24
N ARG A 15 -3.81 -0.20 11.46
CA ARG A 15 -4.36 -1.32 10.69
C ARG A 15 -5.85 -1.46 10.95
N ARG A 16 -6.29 -1.25 12.20
CA ARG A 16 -7.70 -1.36 12.56
C ARG A 16 -8.55 -0.33 11.81
N ILE A 17 -8.08 0.91 11.74
CA ILE A 17 -8.77 1.97 11.01
C ILE A 17 -8.91 1.59 9.54
N LEU A 18 -7.81 1.11 8.94
CA LEU A 18 -7.82 0.73 7.53
C LEU A 18 -8.69 -0.50 7.30
N ARG A 19 -8.69 -1.44 8.24
CA ARG A 19 -9.52 -2.65 8.15
C ARG A 19 -11.00 -2.28 8.09
N LEU A 20 -11.42 -1.38 8.98
CA LEU A 20 -12.82 -0.94 9.00
C LEU A 20 -13.17 -0.17 7.73
N LEU A 21 -12.25 0.69 7.28
CA LEU A 21 -12.45 1.48 6.09
C LEU A 21 -12.62 0.59 4.84
N LEU A 22 -11.73 -0.36 4.66
CA LEU A 22 -11.76 -1.25 3.51
C LEU A 22 -12.98 -2.19 3.56
N ALA A 23 -13.32 -2.66 4.76
CA ALA A 23 -14.50 -3.50 4.93
C ALA A 23 -15.78 -2.76 4.53
N SER A 24 -15.85 -1.46 4.81
CA SER A 24 -17.02 -0.67 4.45
C SER A 24 -17.23 -0.59 2.93
N ALA A 25 -16.18 -0.83 2.17
CA ALA A 25 -16.22 -0.81 0.71
C ALA A 25 -16.21 -2.23 0.12
N SER A 26 -16.36 -3.24 0.96
CA SER A 26 -16.32 -4.65 0.55
C SER A 26 -14.98 -5.05 -0.08
N ILE A 27 -13.90 -4.49 0.44
CA ILE A 27 -12.54 -4.81 0.01
C ILE A 27 -11.90 -5.68 1.09
N ASP A 28 -11.31 -6.81 0.69
CA ASP A 28 -10.59 -7.68 1.62
C ASP A 28 -9.21 -7.10 1.91
N MET A 29 -8.77 -7.23 3.16
CA MET A 29 -7.49 -6.70 3.60
C MET A 29 -6.54 -7.84 3.95
N ILE A 30 -5.31 -7.74 3.44
CA ILE A 30 -4.20 -8.60 3.81
C ILE A 30 -3.28 -7.73 4.67
N GLU A 31 -2.78 -8.24 5.78
CA GLU A 31 -1.99 -7.46 6.71
C GLU A 31 -0.55 -7.94 6.80
N ALA A 32 0.38 -6.99 6.86
CA ALA A 32 1.79 -7.25 7.12
C ALA A 32 2.27 -6.19 8.10
N VAL A 33 3.14 -6.56 9.04
CA VAL A 33 3.58 -5.66 10.10
C VAL A 33 5.03 -5.20 9.94
N THR A 34 5.76 -5.77 9.00
CA THR A 34 7.14 -5.37 8.68
C THR A 34 7.31 -5.23 7.18
N GLY A 35 8.39 -4.55 6.78
CA GLY A 35 8.70 -4.42 5.35
C GLY A 35 8.94 -5.77 4.69
N GLU A 36 9.67 -6.66 5.39
CA GLU A 36 9.95 -8.01 4.88
C GLU A 36 8.66 -8.80 4.69
N GLU A 37 7.75 -8.76 5.66
CA GLU A 37 6.45 -9.42 5.53
C GLU A 37 5.66 -8.83 4.37
N GLY A 38 5.75 -7.52 4.18
CA GLY A 38 5.07 -6.84 3.08
C GLY A 38 5.54 -7.34 1.73
N VAL A 39 6.85 -7.45 1.55
CA VAL A 39 7.41 -7.97 0.30
C VAL A 39 6.98 -9.41 0.08
N ALA A 40 7.10 -10.25 1.12
CA ALA A 40 6.72 -11.66 1.03
C ALA A 40 5.22 -11.83 0.73
N ALA A 41 4.38 -11.02 1.40
CA ALA A 41 2.94 -11.09 1.18
C ALA A 41 2.56 -10.65 -0.22
N ALA A 42 3.22 -9.62 -0.75
CA ALA A 42 2.97 -9.18 -2.13
C ALA A 42 3.26 -10.29 -3.13
N GLU A 43 4.37 -10.99 -2.94
CA GLU A 43 4.77 -12.08 -3.83
C GLU A 43 3.85 -13.29 -3.71
N ARG A 44 3.44 -13.62 -2.48
CA ARG A 44 2.61 -14.80 -2.21
C ARG A 44 1.15 -14.57 -2.57
N GLU A 45 0.59 -13.43 -2.15
CA GLU A 45 -0.84 -13.17 -2.26
C GLU A 45 -1.23 -12.44 -3.54
N ARG A 46 -0.30 -11.71 -4.12
CA ARG A 46 -0.53 -10.90 -5.33
C ARG A 46 -1.79 -10.04 -5.21
N PRO A 47 -1.80 -9.10 -4.25
CA PRO A 47 -2.97 -8.24 -4.04
C PRO A 47 -3.22 -7.31 -5.24
N ASP A 48 -4.36 -6.68 -5.23
CA ASP A 48 -4.72 -5.72 -6.29
C ASP A 48 -4.12 -4.34 -6.05
N LEU A 49 -3.74 -4.05 -4.80
CA LEU A 49 -3.15 -2.78 -4.42
C LEU A 49 -2.42 -2.93 -3.10
N ILE A 50 -1.40 -2.12 -2.88
CA ILE A 50 -0.63 -2.11 -1.63
C ILE A 50 -0.67 -0.73 -1.01
N LEU A 51 -1.01 -0.66 0.29
CA LEU A 51 -0.84 0.54 1.11
C LEU A 51 0.42 0.30 1.94
N MET A 52 1.42 1.17 1.77
CA MET A 52 2.75 0.96 2.35
C MET A 52 3.13 2.12 3.27
N ASP A 53 3.37 1.83 4.55
CA ASP A 53 3.94 2.81 5.46
C ASP A 53 5.46 2.87 5.22
N ILE A 54 6.03 4.03 5.48
CA ILE A 54 7.49 4.22 5.35
C ILE A 54 8.22 3.79 6.61
N GLN A 55 7.70 4.19 7.78
CA GLN A 55 8.36 3.92 9.05
C GLN A 55 8.01 2.54 9.56
N LEU A 56 8.76 1.54 9.10
CA LEU A 56 8.55 0.15 9.48
C LEU A 56 9.79 -0.37 10.20
N PRO A 57 9.62 -1.31 11.14
CA PRO A 57 10.80 -1.95 11.74
C PRO A 57 11.54 -2.78 10.71
N GLY A 58 12.87 -2.78 10.81
CA GLY A 58 13.73 -3.51 9.89
C GLY A 58 13.77 -2.84 8.52
N LEU A 59 13.25 -3.50 7.52
CA LEU A 59 13.20 -2.99 6.15
C LEU A 59 12.16 -1.87 6.05
N ASP A 60 12.59 -0.65 5.71
CA ASP A 60 11.64 0.46 5.64
C ASP A 60 10.79 0.40 4.38
N GLY A 61 9.75 1.26 4.32
CA GLY A 61 8.79 1.24 3.23
C GLY A 61 9.37 1.63 1.88
N TYR A 62 10.41 2.46 1.84
CA TYR A 62 11.07 2.82 0.59
C TYR A 62 11.75 1.60 -0.02
N GLU A 63 12.50 0.87 0.80
CA GLU A 63 13.20 -0.32 0.32
C GLU A 63 12.23 -1.44 -0.04
N ALA A 64 11.17 -1.61 0.77
CA ALA A 64 10.14 -2.59 0.46
C ALA A 64 9.49 -2.29 -0.90
N THR A 65 9.19 -1.01 -1.14
CA THR A 65 8.62 -0.57 -2.43
C THR A 65 9.57 -0.88 -3.57
N ARG A 66 10.86 -0.56 -3.40
CA ARG A 66 11.87 -0.85 -4.45
C ARG A 66 11.93 -2.33 -4.77
N ARG A 67 11.90 -3.19 -3.75
CA ARG A 67 11.97 -4.64 -3.96
C ARG A 67 10.76 -5.17 -4.70
N ILE A 68 9.57 -4.68 -4.36
CA ILE A 68 8.35 -5.09 -5.05
C ILE A 68 8.39 -4.62 -6.51
N LYS A 69 8.79 -3.37 -6.75
CA LYS A 69 8.83 -2.82 -8.09
C LYS A 69 9.95 -3.40 -8.95
N ALA A 70 10.97 -3.99 -8.32
CA ALA A 70 12.04 -4.67 -9.05
C ALA A 70 11.65 -6.10 -9.46
N ASN A 71 10.59 -6.65 -8.89
CA ASN A 71 10.16 -8.02 -9.18
C ASN A 71 9.14 -8.02 -10.32
N PRO A 72 9.49 -8.60 -11.49
CA PRO A 72 8.57 -8.60 -12.65
C PRO A 72 7.22 -9.24 -12.37
N ALA A 73 7.13 -10.16 -11.41
CA ALA A 73 5.89 -10.85 -11.10
C ALA A 73 4.87 -9.95 -10.41
N VAL A 74 5.32 -8.90 -9.71
CA VAL A 74 4.43 -8.07 -8.88
C VAL A 74 4.61 -6.57 -9.10
N ARG A 75 5.54 -6.15 -9.96
CA ARG A 75 5.81 -4.72 -10.15
C ARG A 75 4.62 -3.95 -10.73
N HIS A 76 3.66 -4.65 -11.30
CA HIS A 76 2.45 -4.02 -11.86
C HIS A 76 1.46 -3.60 -10.79
N ILE A 77 1.60 -4.10 -9.56
CA ILE A 77 0.67 -3.81 -8.47
C ILE A 77 0.89 -2.37 -8.00
N PRO A 78 -0.16 -1.52 -8.00
CA PRO A 78 0.02 -0.14 -7.55
C PRO A 78 0.32 -0.08 -6.06
N ILE A 79 1.23 0.82 -5.70
CA ILE A 79 1.64 1.04 -4.31
C ILE A 79 1.33 2.49 -3.94
N ILE A 80 0.50 2.67 -2.91
CA ILE A 80 0.23 3.98 -2.33
C ILE A 80 1.01 4.05 -1.02
N VAL A 81 1.96 4.97 -0.94
CA VAL A 81 2.71 5.20 0.29
C VAL A 81 1.87 6.07 1.22
N VAL A 82 1.65 5.61 2.45
CA VAL A 82 0.88 6.33 3.46
C VAL A 82 1.78 6.52 4.68
N THR A 83 2.16 7.75 4.98
CA THR A 83 3.14 7.99 6.03
C THR A 83 2.85 9.27 6.80
N SER A 84 3.22 9.29 8.09
CA SER A 84 3.17 10.49 8.92
C SER A 84 4.43 11.33 8.74
N TYR A 85 5.38 10.84 7.97
CA TYR A 85 6.68 11.49 7.78
C TYR A 85 6.61 12.41 6.57
N ALA A 86 6.31 13.67 6.79
CA ALA A 86 6.06 14.63 5.71
C ALA A 86 7.15 15.69 5.63
N LEU A 87 8.43 15.27 5.68
CA LEU A 87 9.55 16.18 5.50
C LEU A 87 9.75 16.48 4.02
N SER A 88 10.40 17.63 3.76
CA SER A 88 10.68 18.03 2.39
C SER A 88 11.52 16.96 1.67
N GLY A 89 11.05 16.52 0.53
CA GLY A 89 11.74 15.53 -0.28
C GLY A 89 11.33 14.08 -0.03
N ASP A 90 10.51 13.80 0.98
CA ASP A 90 10.09 12.42 1.24
C ASP A 90 9.18 11.87 0.15
N ASP A 91 8.34 12.73 -0.42
CA ASP A 91 7.51 12.33 -1.55
C ASP A 91 8.36 11.97 -2.76
N VAL A 92 9.44 12.73 -2.99
CA VAL A 92 10.38 12.46 -4.09
C VAL A 92 11.01 11.08 -3.88
N LYS A 93 11.46 10.78 -2.65
CA LYS A 93 12.04 9.48 -2.34
C LYS A 93 11.06 8.34 -2.59
N ALA A 94 9.79 8.55 -2.23
CA ALA A 94 8.75 7.54 -2.43
C ALA A 94 8.55 7.27 -3.93
N PHE A 95 8.45 8.31 -4.74
CA PHE A 95 8.28 8.14 -6.18
C PHE A 95 9.52 7.57 -6.84
N GLU A 96 10.71 7.94 -6.37
CA GLU A 96 11.94 7.33 -6.86
C GLU A 96 12.02 5.85 -6.54
N ALA A 97 11.42 5.43 -5.41
CA ALA A 97 11.35 4.02 -5.06
C ALA A 97 10.34 3.26 -5.92
N GLY A 98 9.46 3.98 -6.62
CA GLY A 98 8.52 3.41 -7.56
C GLY A 98 7.06 3.41 -7.12
N CYS A 99 6.70 4.15 -6.06
CA CYS A 99 5.31 4.20 -5.63
C CYS A 99 4.46 4.94 -6.67
N ASP A 100 3.17 4.63 -6.67
CA ASP A 100 2.23 5.21 -7.64
C ASP A 100 1.49 6.41 -7.08
N ALA A 101 1.43 6.53 -5.76
CA ALA A 101 0.81 7.67 -5.10
C ALA A 101 1.39 7.84 -3.69
N TYR A 102 1.22 9.01 -3.12
CA TYR A 102 1.78 9.36 -1.81
C TYR A 102 0.70 10.09 -1.00
N VAL A 103 0.45 9.61 0.20
CA VAL A 103 -0.56 10.20 1.10
C VAL A 103 0.09 10.41 2.46
N THR A 104 -0.12 11.60 3.05
CA THR A 104 0.41 11.91 4.38
C THR A 104 -0.65 11.67 5.45
N LYS A 105 -0.20 11.25 6.63
CA LYS A 105 -1.06 11.14 7.81
C LYS A 105 -1.03 12.45 8.58
N PRO A 106 -2.10 12.85 9.24
CA PRO A 106 -3.40 12.19 9.23
C PRO A 106 -4.11 12.36 7.89
N PHE A 107 -4.73 11.31 7.42
CA PHE A 107 -5.49 11.35 6.19
C PHE A 107 -6.99 11.41 6.50
N VAL A 108 -7.78 11.92 5.53
CA VAL A 108 -9.23 11.84 5.62
C VAL A 108 -9.63 10.46 5.09
N PRO A 109 -10.26 9.59 5.91
CA PRO A 109 -10.54 8.21 5.48
C PRO A 109 -11.28 8.12 4.14
N ARG A 110 -12.26 8.99 3.92
CA ARG A 110 -13.02 9.01 2.68
C ARG A 110 -12.15 9.33 1.47
N GLU A 111 -11.20 10.25 1.63
CA GLU A 111 -10.30 10.63 0.55
C GLU A 111 -9.32 9.51 0.23
N LEU A 112 -8.81 8.83 1.25
CA LEU A 112 -7.94 7.68 1.04
C LEU A 112 -8.69 6.57 0.31
N LEU A 113 -9.92 6.28 0.73
CA LEU A 113 -10.73 5.27 0.09
C LEU A 113 -11.01 5.61 -1.38
N ALA A 114 -11.26 6.88 -1.68
CA ALA A 114 -11.46 7.32 -3.05
C ALA A 114 -10.22 7.06 -3.90
N LYS A 115 -9.03 7.32 -3.34
CA LYS A 115 -7.78 7.06 -4.04
C LYS A 115 -7.56 5.56 -4.25
N VAL A 116 -7.87 4.75 -3.25
CA VAL A 116 -7.79 3.30 -3.36
C VAL A 116 -8.68 2.81 -4.50
N ARG A 117 -9.92 3.27 -4.52
CA ARG A 117 -10.88 2.89 -5.57
C ARG A 117 -10.42 3.32 -6.95
N GLU A 118 -9.82 4.49 -7.05
CA GLU A 118 -9.29 5.00 -8.32
C GLU A 118 -8.25 4.05 -8.90
N PHE A 119 -7.30 3.62 -8.06
CA PHE A 119 -6.25 2.71 -8.51
C PHE A 119 -6.78 1.30 -8.79
N LEU A 120 -7.74 0.83 -8.00
CA LEU A 120 -8.35 -0.47 -8.25
C LEU A 120 -9.10 -0.49 -9.58
N ALA A 121 -9.76 0.63 -9.92
CA ALA A 121 -10.50 0.74 -11.17
C ALA A 121 -9.59 0.75 -12.40
N LYS A 122 -8.32 1.14 -12.22
CA LYS A 122 -7.36 1.22 -13.32
C LYS A 122 -6.62 -0.09 -13.58
N GLN A 123 -6.93 -1.16 -12.85
CA GLN A 123 -6.25 -2.45 -13.01
C GLN A 123 -6.53 -3.05 -14.39
N PRO A 124 -5.53 -3.15 -15.26
CA PRO A 124 -5.78 -3.70 -16.61
C PRO A 124 -6.26 -5.14 -16.58
N GLY A 125 -5.74 -5.94 -15.67
CA GLY A 125 -6.13 -7.32 -15.55
C GLY A 125 -7.56 -7.53 -15.10
N ALA A 126 -8.16 -6.53 -14.44
CA ALA A 126 -9.52 -6.65 -13.94
C ALA A 126 -10.55 -6.61 -15.05
N SER A 127 -10.19 -6.08 -16.20
CA SER A 127 -11.10 -5.97 -17.34
C SER A 127 -11.02 -7.14 -18.29
N ALA A 128 -10.08 -8.00 -18.05
CA ALA A 128 -9.88 -9.16 -18.95
C ALA A 128 -10.91 -10.24 -18.73
#